data_25a49de74ac099d462e762e231380e16
#
_entry.id   25a49de74ac099d462e762e231380e16
#
_cell.length_a   1.000
_cell.length_b   1.000
_cell.length_c   1.000
_cell.angle_alpha   90.00
_cell.angle_beta   90.00
_cell.angle_gamma   90.00
#
_symmetry.space_group_name_H-M   'P 1'
#
loop_
_entity.id
_entity.type
_entity.pdbx_description
1 polymer ?
#
loop_
_entity_poly.entity_id
_entity_poly.type
_entity_poly.pdbx_seq_one_letter_code
_entity_poly.pdbx_strand_id
1 'polypeptide(L)'
;GKYLEEIGSDAFMNCKKFHFLTVRCDVGERSGANQILSRISADMEVTFQGKTGQTAVFYPEYYESYDEIAPAHIFGRSIEGEGFRARQCFKEGVPDLSQYDTIFPKACAEEKENTLLHILSLRLRYPVSLTDEAKERYVAHLREQELYIIPKLVGQKNMERITFFCENGWITQAAVKAGLEQASRMEWAEGTAELLHLQRKYFTEQKKERYSFDDLW
;
A
#
# COMPACT_ATOMS: atom_id res chain seq x y z
N GLY A 1 -13.69 1.43 -19.57
CA GLY A 1 -12.72 0.79 -20.35
C GLY A 1 -11.88 1.72 -21.23
N LYS A 2 -11.17 1.16 -22.16
CA LYS A 2 -10.23 1.85 -23.06
C LYS A 2 -10.87 2.85 -24.05
N TYR A 3 -12.18 2.94 -24.06
CA TYR A 3 -12.95 3.89 -24.90
C TYR A 3 -13.46 5.10 -24.09
N LEU A 4 -13.11 5.24 -22.82
CA LEU A 4 -13.49 6.40 -22.03
C LEU A 4 -12.52 7.55 -22.37
N GLU A 5 -12.98 8.53 -23.11
CA GLU A 5 -12.16 9.67 -23.57
C GLU A 5 -12.33 10.89 -22.70
N GLU A 6 -13.56 11.13 -22.20
CA GLU A 6 -13.87 12.31 -21.41
C GLU A 6 -14.90 12.00 -20.31
N ILE A 7 -14.75 12.67 -19.17
CA ILE A 7 -15.69 12.66 -18.05
C ILE A 7 -15.98 14.10 -17.65
N GLY A 8 -17.25 14.45 -17.53
CA GLY A 8 -17.66 15.76 -17.05
C GLY A 8 -17.08 16.09 -15.67
N SER A 9 -16.86 17.38 -15.40
CA SER A 9 -16.28 17.87 -14.14
C SER A 9 -17.01 17.39 -12.90
N ASP A 10 -18.34 17.29 -13.00
CA ASP A 10 -19.22 17.01 -11.86
C ASP A 10 -19.70 15.55 -11.79
N ALA A 11 -19.15 14.68 -12.66
CA ALA A 11 -19.60 13.28 -12.78
C ALA A 11 -19.57 12.49 -11.47
N PHE A 12 -18.68 12.84 -10.55
CA PHE A 12 -18.55 12.19 -9.23
C PHE A 12 -18.84 13.14 -8.07
N MET A 13 -19.49 14.28 -8.34
CA MET A 13 -19.88 15.23 -7.29
C MET A 13 -20.73 14.51 -6.23
N ASN A 14 -20.37 14.70 -4.95
CA ASN A 14 -21.01 14.05 -3.79
C ASN A 14 -20.90 12.51 -3.72
N CYS A 15 -20.09 11.86 -4.53
CA CYS A 15 -19.84 10.43 -4.45
C CYS A 15 -18.86 10.09 -3.30
N LYS A 16 -19.24 10.42 -2.04
CA LYS A 16 -18.38 10.29 -0.84
C LYS A 16 -17.96 8.85 -0.47
N LYS A 17 -18.55 7.84 -1.10
CA LYS A 17 -18.28 6.42 -0.84
C LYS A 17 -17.55 5.75 -2.00
N PHE A 18 -17.07 6.50 -2.96
CA PHE A 18 -16.39 5.96 -4.13
C PHE A 18 -14.88 5.88 -3.85
N HIS A 19 -14.44 4.78 -3.24
CA HIS A 19 -13.04 4.50 -2.89
C HIS A 19 -12.44 3.32 -3.66
N PHE A 20 -13.24 2.62 -4.45
CA PHE A 20 -12.80 1.45 -5.20
C PHE A 20 -13.20 1.55 -6.67
N LEU A 21 -12.22 1.33 -7.55
CA LEU A 21 -12.42 1.29 -8.99
C LEU A 21 -11.84 0.01 -9.56
N THR A 22 -12.66 -0.78 -10.27
CA THR A 22 -12.16 -1.93 -11.02
C THR A 22 -12.15 -1.63 -12.51
N VAL A 23 -10.98 -1.77 -13.13
CA VAL A 23 -10.75 -1.57 -14.56
C VAL A 23 -10.47 -2.92 -15.21
N ARG A 24 -11.29 -3.30 -16.18
CA ARG A 24 -11.17 -4.59 -16.88
C ARG A 24 -10.18 -4.50 -18.04
N CYS A 25 -8.89 -4.45 -17.74
CA CYS A 25 -7.77 -4.55 -18.67
C CYS A 25 -6.50 -4.84 -17.87
N ASP A 26 -5.42 -5.21 -18.55
CA ASP A 26 -4.11 -5.29 -17.93
C ASP A 26 -3.58 -3.90 -17.55
N VAL A 27 -2.82 -3.78 -16.48
CA VAL A 27 -2.29 -2.49 -15.99
C VAL A 27 -1.40 -1.79 -17.01
N GLY A 28 -0.75 -2.54 -17.90
CA GLY A 28 0.06 -2.03 -19.00
C GLY A 28 -0.75 -1.59 -20.23
N GLU A 29 -2.07 -1.67 -20.22
CA GLU A 29 -2.93 -1.24 -21.31
C GLU A 29 -3.51 0.15 -21.05
N ARG A 30 -3.74 0.90 -22.15
CA ARG A 30 -4.46 2.17 -22.08
C ARG A 30 -5.87 1.95 -21.54
N SER A 31 -6.25 2.77 -20.56
CA SER A 31 -7.57 2.75 -19.96
C SER A 31 -8.10 4.16 -19.67
N GLY A 32 -9.37 4.27 -19.30
CA GLY A 32 -9.95 5.54 -18.84
C GLY A 32 -9.74 5.81 -17.35
N ALA A 33 -8.88 5.06 -16.66
CA ALA A 33 -8.66 5.21 -15.22
C ALA A 33 -8.16 6.60 -14.85
N ASN A 34 -7.23 7.17 -15.63
CA ASN A 34 -6.71 8.52 -15.42
C ASN A 34 -7.81 9.58 -15.50
N GLN A 35 -8.79 9.43 -16.41
CA GLN A 35 -9.91 10.36 -16.55
C GLN A 35 -10.82 10.33 -15.31
N ILE A 36 -11.08 9.14 -14.77
CA ILE A 36 -11.85 8.98 -13.53
C ILE A 36 -11.08 9.57 -12.35
N LEU A 37 -9.82 9.19 -12.19
CA LEU A 37 -8.97 9.64 -11.08
C LEU A 37 -8.76 11.16 -11.07
N SER A 38 -8.71 11.82 -12.22
CA SER A 38 -8.56 13.27 -12.32
C SER A 38 -9.81 14.04 -11.82
N ARG A 39 -10.93 13.37 -11.59
CA ARG A 39 -12.19 13.96 -11.12
C ARG A 39 -12.48 13.64 -9.65
N ILE A 40 -11.61 12.90 -8.97
CA ILE A 40 -11.83 12.44 -7.60
C ILE A 40 -10.58 12.76 -6.78
N SER A 41 -10.74 13.60 -5.75
CA SER A 41 -9.66 13.94 -4.82
C SER A 41 -9.58 13.00 -3.62
N ALA A 42 -10.67 12.26 -3.31
CA ALA A 42 -10.68 11.26 -2.24
C ALA A 42 -9.70 10.11 -2.53
N ASP A 43 -9.30 9.39 -1.49
CA ASP A 43 -8.50 8.18 -1.63
C ASP A 43 -9.19 7.13 -2.50
N MET A 44 -8.41 6.42 -3.32
CA MET A 44 -8.93 5.46 -4.30
C MET A 44 -8.01 4.26 -4.44
N GLU A 45 -8.54 3.06 -4.27
CA GLU A 45 -7.89 1.83 -4.70
C GLU A 45 -8.37 1.46 -6.11
N VAL A 46 -7.44 1.39 -7.04
CA VAL A 46 -7.72 1.01 -8.43
C VAL A 46 -7.19 -0.38 -8.70
N THR A 47 -8.09 -1.30 -9.00
CA THR A 47 -7.76 -2.67 -9.37
C THR A 47 -7.87 -2.86 -10.88
N PHE A 48 -6.77 -3.23 -11.52
CA PHE A 48 -6.72 -3.65 -12.91
C PHE A 48 -6.88 -5.17 -12.97
N GLN A 49 -7.90 -5.65 -13.69
CA GLN A 49 -8.17 -7.07 -13.89
C GLN A 49 -8.06 -7.40 -15.37
N GLY A 50 -6.88 -7.84 -15.79
CA GLY A 50 -6.57 -8.18 -17.16
C GLY A 50 -6.40 -9.68 -17.38
N LYS A 51 -5.89 -10.02 -18.56
CA LYS A 51 -5.63 -11.41 -18.95
C LYS A 51 -4.38 -11.97 -18.26
N THR A 52 -3.42 -11.11 -17.93
CA THR A 52 -2.15 -11.48 -17.28
C THR A 52 -2.28 -11.61 -15.76
N GLY A 53 -3.41 -11.17 -15.19
CA GLY A 53 -3.69 -11.24 -13.76
C GLY A 53 -4.32 -9.96 -13.21
N GLN A 54 -4.18 -9.80 -11.91
CA GLN A 54 -4.69 -8.65 -11.16
C GLN A 54 -3.52 -7.80 -10.66
N THR A 55 -3.68 -6.48 -10.74
CA THR A 55 -2.79 -5.50 -10.12
C THR A 55 -3.64 -4.43 -9.43
N ALA A 56 -3.27 -4.03 -8.22
CA ALA A 56 -3.96 -2.94 -7.53
C ALA A 56 -2.98 -1.83 -7.15
N VAL A 57 -3.44 -0.58 -7.23
CA VAL A 57 -2.68 0.63 -6.92
C VAL A 57 -3.55 1.55 -6.07
N PHE A 58 -2.99 2.09 -5.00
CA PHE A 58 -3.67 3.05 -4.14
C PHE A 58 -3.28 4.48 -4.49
N TYR A 59 -4.27 5.33 -4.70
CA TYR A 59 -4.11 6.76 -4.94
C TYR A 59 -4.61 7.51 -3.70
N PRO A 60 -3.72 8.15 -2.92
CA PRO A 60 -4.10 8.88 -1.71
C PRO A 60 -5.08 10.01 -1.99
N GLU A 61 -5.76 10.48 -0.94
CA GLU A 61 -6.52 11.72 -1.01
C GLU A 61 -5.58 12.93 -1.16
N TYR A 62 -6.12 14.02 -1.67
CA TYR A 62 -5.44 15.31 -1.68
C TYR A 62 -6.48 16.43 -1.57
N TYR A 63 -6.04 17.57 -1.09
CA TYR A 63 -6.88 18.74 -0.92
C TYR A 63 -6.33 19.89 -1.75
N GLU A 64 -7.22 20.62 -2.41
CA GLU A 64 -6.91 21.86 -3.10
C GLU A 64 -7.56 23.02 -2.36
N SER A 65 -6.76 24.05 -2.06
CA SER A 65 -7.23 25.33 -1.55
C SER A 65 -6.83 26.47 -2.47
N TYR A 66 -7.64 27.50 -2.49
CA TYR A 66 -7.39 28.71 -3.25
C TYR A 66 -7.45 29.89 -2.30
N ASP A 67 -6.31 30.55 -2.10
CA ASP A 67 -6.21 31.73 -1.26
C ASP A 67 -6.13 32.99 -2.12
N GLU A 68 -6.95 33.99 -1.81
CA GLU A 68 -6.86 35.29 -2.43
C GLU A 68 -5.80 36.12 -1.72
N ILE A 69 -4.77 36.56 -2.45
CA ILE A 69 -3.71 37.42 -1.94
C ILE A 69 -4.12 38.88 -2.22
N ALA A 70 -4.72 39.54 -1.23
CA ALA A 70 -5.05 40.96 -1.32
C ALA A 70 -3.77 41.83 -1.20
N PRO A 71 -3.70 43.02 -1.86
CA PRO A 71 -4.74 43.69 -2.63
C PRO A 71 -4.73 43.38 -4.14
N ALA A 72 -3.83 42.49 -4.59
CA ALA A 72 -3.60 42.26 -6.03
C ALA A 72 -4.61 41.32 -6.68
N HIS A 73 -5.59 40.78 -5.91
CA HIS A 73 -6.55 39.77 -6.38
C HIS A 73 -5.92 38.59 -7.12
N ILE A 74 -4.71 38.17 -6.68
CA ILE A 74 -4.05 36.99 -7.19
C ILE A 74 -4.53 35.77 -6.37
N PHE A 75 -4.97 34.73 -7.07
CA PHE A 75 -5.36 33.49 -6.44
C PHE A 75 -4.17 32.53 -6.42
N GLY A 76 -3.69 32.22 -5.22
CA GLY A 76 -2.73 31.14 -4.99
C GLY A 76 -3.46 29.79 -4.92
N ARG A 77 -3.00 28.78 -5.67
CA ARG A 77 -3.45 27.39 -5.54
C ARG A 77 -2.48 26.64 -4.66
N SER A 78 -2.95 26.07 -3.57
CA SER A 78 -2.21 25.17 -2.71
C SER A 78 -2.75 23.77 -2.82
N ILE A 79 -1.88 22.76 -2.84
CA ILE A 79 -2.23 21.34 -2.88
C ILE A 79 -1.54 20.66 -1.72
N GLU A 80 -2.33 20.00 -0.88
CA GLU A 80 -1.87 19.23 0.27
C GLU A 80 -2.09 17.72 0.01
N GLY A 81 -1.10 16.90 0.35
CA GLY A 81 -1.09 15.46 0.14
C GLY A 81 -0.51 15.05 -1.22
N GLU A 82 0.03 13.84 -1.27
CA GLU A 82 0.70 13.31 -2.46
C GLU A 82 -0.26 12.70 -3.50
N GLY A 83 -1.55 12.62 -3.18
CA GLY A 83 -2.56 12.06 -4.06
C GLY A 83 -2.71 12.77 -5.41
N PHE A 84 -2.47 14.08 -5.46
CA PHE A 84 -2.46 14.82 -6.72
C PHE A 84 -1.33 14.35 -7.64
N ARG A 85 -0.11 14.21 -7.10
CA ARG A 85 1.04 13.74 -7.89
C ARG A 85 0.89 12.29 -8.32
N ALA A 86 0.36 11.45 -7.45
CA ALA A 86 0.08 10.05 -7.77
C ALA A 86 -0.83 9.93 -9.00
N ARG A 87 -1.82 10.82 -9.14
CA ARG A 87 -2.76 10.86 -10.28
C ARG A 87 -2.13 11.39 -11.57
N GLN A 88 -0.97 12.01 -11.50
CA GLN A 88 -0.21 12.43 -12.67
C GLN A 88 0.68 11.32 -13.26
N CYS A 89 0.84 10.19 -12.54
CA CYS A 89 1.68 9.07 -12.95
C CYS A 89 0.98 8.20 -14.01
N PHE A 90 0.68 8.80 -15.13
CA PHE A 90 0.11 8.15 -16.31
C PHE A 90 0.83 8.62 -17.57
N LYS A 91 1.03 7.69 -18.50
CA LYS A 91 1.63 7.93 -19.79
C LYS A 91 0.66 7.46 -20.88
N GLU A 92 0.07 8.39 -21.63
CA GLU A 92 -0.94 8.07 -22.67
C GLU A 92 -2.13 7.23 -22.17
N GLY A 93 -2.54 7.42 -20.90
CA GLY A 93 -3.63 6.67 -20.28
C GLY A 93 -3.25 5.31 -19.71
N VAL A 94 -1.95 4.98 -19.68
CA VAL A 94 -1.37 3.80 -19.02
C VAL A 94 -0.73 4.25 -17.70
N PRO A 95 -0.95 3.55 -16.56
CA PRO A 95 -0.27 3.84 -15.32
C PRO A 95 1.26 3.72 -15.45
N ASP A 96 1.99 4.78 -15.12
CA ASP A 96 3.45 4.76 -14.99
C ASP A 96 3.82 4.44 -13.53
N LEU A 97 3.91 3.15 -13.20
CA LEU A 97 4.16 2.71 -11.84
C LEU A 97 5.59 3.00 -11.38
N SER A 98 6.56 3.08 -12.28
CA SER A 98 7.92 3.48 -11.95
C SER A 98 7.97 4.95 -11.50
N GLN A 99 7.25 5.84 -12.19
CA GLN A 99 7.09 7.23 -11.76
C GLN A 99 6.31 7.32 -10.45
N TYR A 100 5.26 6.52 -10.28
CA TYR A 100 4.49 6.44 -9.03
C TYR A 100 5.39 6.10 -7.83
N ASP A 101 6.30 5.13 -7.97
CA ASP A 101 7.20 4.71 -6.89
C ASP A 101 8.20 5.81 -6.47
N THR A 102 8.46 6.81 -7.33
CA THR A 102 9.32 7.97 -6.98
C THR A 102 8.66 8.94 -6.01
N ILE A 103 7.35 8.86 -5.81
CA ILE A 103 6.60 9.73 -4.90
C ILE A 103 6.78 9.29 -3.44
N PHE A 104 7.02 8.01 -3.19
CA PHE A 104 7.00 7.43 -1.85
C PHE A 104 7.89 8.13 -0.82
N PRO A 105 9.16 8.51 -1.12
CA PRO A 105 9.98 9.24 -0.15
C PRO A 105 9.35 10.55 0.33
N LYS A 106 8.63 11.25 -0.55
CA LYS A 106 7.93 12.48 -0.19
C LYS A 106 6.63 12.18 0.56
N ALA A 107 5.91 11.14 0.15
CA ALA A 107 4.74 10.66 0.86
C ALA A 107 5.08 10.29 2.33
N CYS A 108 6.25 9.71 2.60
CA CYS A 108 6.70 9.43 3.97
C CYS A 108 6.78 10.68 4.87
N ALA A 109 6.97 11.88 4.29
CA ALA A 109 7.04 13.13 5.03
C ALA A 109 5.66 13.80 5.19
N GLU A 110 4.72 13.55 4.31
CA GLU A 110 3.46 14.30 4.22
C GLU A 110 2.22 13.46 4.57
N GLU A 111 2.29 12.13 4.37
CA GLU A 111 1.13 11.25 4.51
C GLU A 111 1.05 10.56 5.88
N LYS A 112 -0.18 10.16 6.23
CA LYS A 112 -0.42 9.34 7.43
C LYS A 112 0.10 7.92 7.23
N GLU A 113 0.54 7.29 8.32
CA GLU A 113 1.06 5.91 8.29
C GLU A 113 0.09 4.89 7.67
N ASN A 114 -1.22 5.06 7.81
CA ASN A 114 -2.22 4.20 7.15
C ASN A 114 -2.14 4.27 5.62
N THR A 115 -1.98 5.48 5.09
CA THR A 115 -1.82 5.74 3.66
C THR A 115 -0.55 5.08 3.15
N LEU A 116 0.58 5.26 3.88
CA LEU A 116 1.87 4.66 3.54
C LEU A 116 1.79 3.13 3.57
N LEU A 117 1.18 2.57 4.61
CA LEU A 117 0.97 1.13 4.72
C LEU A 117 0.13 0.58 3.56
N HIS A 118 -0.88 1.33 3.10
CA HIS A 118 -1.71 0.91 1.97
C HIS A 118 -0.91 0.95 0.67
N ILE A 119 -0.17 2.03 0.41
CA ILE A 119 0.71 2.18 -0.76
C ILE A 119 1.71 1.02 -0.81
N LEU A 120 2.54 0.87 0.24
CA LEU A 120 3.61 -0.13 0.25
C LEU A 120 3.07 -1.56 0.15
N SER A 121 1.95 -1.86 0.82
CA SER A 121 1.37 -3.21 0.78
C SER A 121 0.94 -3.60 -0.62
N LEU A 122 0.28 -2.71 -1.37
CA LEU A 122 -0.16 -2.99 -2.73
C LEU A 122 1.02 -3.03 -3.70
N ARG A 123 1.99 -2.11 -3.57
CA ARG A 123 3.17 -2.10 -4.45
C ARG A 123 4.06 -3.32 -4.25
N LEU A 124 4.22 -3.78 -3.02
CA LEU A 124 4.97 -5.02 -2.71
C LEU A 124 4.21 -6.28 -3.14
N ARG A 125 2.86 -6.27 -3.07
CA ARG A 125 2.04 -7.40 -3.48
C ARG A 125 1.90 -7.53 -5.00
N TYR A 126 1.88 -6.39 -5.71
CA TYR A 126 1.75 -6.30 -7.16
C TYR A 126 2.96 -5.57 -7.76
N PRO A 127 4.14 -6.21 -7.84
CA PRO A 127 5.41 -5.57 -8.15
C PRO A 127 5.61 -5.29 -9.65
N VAL A 128 4.55 -4.91 -10.37
CA VAL A 128 4.65 -4.55 -11.79
C VAL A 128 5.53 -3.32 -11.96
N SER A 129 6.58 -3.43 -12.77
CA SER A 129 7.59 -2.38 -12.99
C SER A 129 8.25 -1.85 -11.71
N LEU A 130 8.24 -2.62 -10.62
CA LEU A 130 8.85 -2.27 -9.36
C LEU A 130 10.36 -2.54 -9.45
N THR A 131 11.17 -1.50 -9.34
CA THR A 131 12.63 -1.62 -9.29
C THR A 131 13.08 -2.12 -7.92
N ASP A 132 14.26 -2.76 -7.85
CA ASP A 132 14.83 -3.23 -6.58
C ASP A 132 15.02 -2.06 -5.59
N GLU A 133 15.47 -0.90 -6.08
CA GLU A 133 15.63 0.30 -5.26
C GLU A 133 14.30 0.80 -4.67
N ALA A 134 13.23 0.81 -5.44
CA ALA A 134 11.92 1.19 -4.95
C ALA A 134 11.38 0.16 -3.94
N LYS A 135 11.58 -1.13 -4.22
CA LYS A 135 11.23 -2.21 -3.29
C LYS A 135 11.97 -2.08 -1.95
N GLU A 136 13.27 -1.81 -1.99
CA GLU A 136 14.07 -1.61 -0.78
C GLU A 136 13.56 -0.44 0.05
N ARG A 137 13.17 0.67 -0.58
CA ARG A 137 12.56 1.82 0.13
C ARG A 137 11.26 1.43 0.84
N TYR A 138 10.37 0.68 0.18
CA TYR A 138 9.14 0.20 0.80
C TYR A 138 9.40 -0.74 1.98
N VAL A 139 10.33 -1.67 1.81
CA VAL A 139 10.72 -2.64 2.87
C VAL A 139 11.41 -1.93 4.04
N ALA A 140 12.28 -0.94 3.76
CA ALA A 140 12.95 -0.16 4.80
C ALA A 140 11.92 0.57 5.67
N HIS A 141 10.97 1.27 5.05
CA HIS A 141 9.89 1.95 5.79
C HIS A 141 9.06 0.97 6.62
N LEU A 142 8.69 -0.18 6.04
CA LEU A 142 7.97 -1.23 6.78
C LEU A 142 8.75 -1.67 8.02
N ARG A 143 10.07 -1.89 7.92
CA ARG A 143 10.94 -2.31 9.03
C ARG A 143 11.10 -1.23 10.10
N GLU A 144 11.22 0.02 9.71
CA GLU A 144 11.28 1.14 10.66
C GLU A 144 10.01 1.25 11.49
N GLN A 145 8.85 0.96 10.90
CA GLN A 145 7.54 1.12 11.51
C GLN A 145 6.89 -0.20 11.95
N GLU A 146 7.59 -1.35 11.84
CA GLU A 146 7.00 -2.67 12.05
C GLU A 146 6.37 -2.87 13.44
N LEU A 147 6.97 -2.28 14.49
CA LEU A 147 6.45 -2.38 15.86
C LEU A 147 5.15 -1.60 16.07
N TYR A 148 4.84 -0.66 15.19
CA TYR A 148 3.56 0.05 15.13
C TYR A 148 2.59 -0.63 14.16
N ILE A 149 3.08 -1.00 12.97
CA ILE A 149 2.27 -1.56 11.88
C ILE A 149 1.67 -2.92 12.25
N ILE A 150 2.48 -3.84 12.81
CA ILE A 150 2.00 -5.21 13.06
C ILE A 150 0.92 -5.25 14.13
N PRO A 151 1.05 -4.62 15.32
CA PRO A 151 -0.05 -4.54 16.27
C PRO A 151 -1.32 -3.90 15.69
N LYS A 152 -1.17 -2.89 14.81
CA LYS A 152 -2.28 -2.25 14.14
C LYS A 152 -3.01 -3.19 13.18
N LEU A 153 -2.28 -3.95 12.35
CA LEU A 153 -2.86 -4.98 11.48
C LEU A 153 -3.57 -6.08 12.28
N VAL A 154 -3.02 -6.46 13.44
CA VAL A 154 -3.69 -7.36 14.39
C VAL A 154 -5.00 -6.75 14.89
N GLY A 155 -4.99 -5.46 15.27
CA GLY A 155 -6.19 -4.72 15.65
C GLY A 155 -7.28 -4.71 14.57
N GLN A 156 -6.87 -4.72 13.32
CA GLN A 156 -7.75 -4.81 12.15
C GLN A 156 -8.09 -6.26 11.75
N LYS A 157 -7.55 -7.26 12.45
CA LYS A 157 -7.65 -8.70 12.12
C LYS A 157 -7.14 -9.04 10.70
N ASN A 158 -6.17 -8.28 10.20
CA ASN A 158 -5.63 -8.43 8.85
C ASN A 158 -4.42 -9.39 8.84
N MET A 159 -4.68 -10.69 9.11
CA MET A 159 -3.64 -11.71 9.11
C MET A 159 -3.03 -11.94 7.74
N GLU A 160 -3.77 -11.72 6.67
CA GLU A 160 -3.28 -11.88 5.30
C GLU A 160 -2.03 -11.02 5.02
N ARG A 161 -2.07 -9.74 5.41
CA ARG A 161 -0.91 -8.84 5.24
C ARG A 161 0.26 -9.23 6.13
N ILE A 162 -0.01 -9.61 7.37
CA ILE A 162 1.04 -10.04 8.31
C ILE A 162 1.74 -11.30 7.77
N THR A 163 0.96 -12.28 7.33
CA THR A 163 1.50 -13.51 6.72
C THR A 163 2.35 -13.19 5.51
N PHE A 164 1.87 -12.33 4.61
CA PHE A 164 2.62 -11.90 3.44
C PHE A 164 3.96 -11.24 3.79
N PHE A 165 4.01 -10.40 4.83
CA PHE A 165 5.25 -9.78 5.27
C PHE A 165 6.22 -10.79 5.92
N CYS A 166 5.71 -11.76 6.69
CA CYS A 166 6.52 -12.86 7.24
C CYS A 166 7.10 -13.76 6.14
N GLU A 167 6.29 -14.14 5.16
CA GLU A 167 6.69 -15.00 4.04
C GLU A 167 7.84 -14.44 3.22
N ASN A 168 7.89 -13.12 3.11
CA ASN A 168 8.93 -12.41 2.37
C ASN A 168 10.12 -11.98 3.25
N GLY A 169 10.10 -12.24 4.56
CA GLY A 169 11.18 -11.87 5.48
C GLY A 169 11.33 -10.36 5.67
N TRP A 170 10.26 -9.60 5.51
CA TRP A 170 10.29 -8.14 5.58
C TRP A 170 10.07 -7.57 6.98
N ILE A 171 9.63 -8.39 7.92
CA ILE A 171 9.46 -8.02 9.34
C ILE A 171 10.27 -8.93 10.25
N THR A 172 10.50 -8.50 11.48
CA THR A 172 11.30 -9.23 12.47
C THR A 172 10.45 -10.03 13.44
N GLN A 173 11.12 -10.93 14.19
CA GLN A 173 10.47 -11.66 15.30
C GLN A 173 9.92 -10.71 16.37
N ALA A 174 10.57 -9.56 16.58
CA ALA A 174 10.12 -8.56 17.55
C ALA A 174 8.74 -7.99 17.18
N ALA A 175 8.53 -7.72 15.87
CA ALA A 175 7.24 -7.26 15.36
C ALA A 175 6.13 -8.30 15.55
N VAL A 176 6.41 -9.58 15.29
CA VAL A 176 5.45 -10.67 15.54
C VAL A 176 5.12 -10.80 17.03
N LYS A 177 6.10 -10.63 17.93
CA LYS A 177 5.86 -10.60 19.37
C LYS A 177 4.96 -9.44 19.80
N ALA A 178 5.20 -8.25 19.27
CA ALA A 178 4.32 -7.10 19.51
C ALA A 178 2.88 -7.36 19.01
N GLY A 179 2.74 -8.06 17.87
CA GLY A 179 1.45 -8.55 17.38
C GLY A 179 0.77 -9.53 18.33
N LEU A 180 1.51 -10.48 18.91
CA LEU A 180 1.00 -11.43 19.91
C LEU A 180 0.49 -10.72 21.16
N GLU A 181 1.22 -9.71 21.65
CA GLU A 181 0.76 -8.91 22.80
C GLU A 181 -0.56 -8.19 22.47
N GLN A 182 -0.69 -7.64 21.27
CA GLN A 182 -1.93 -6.99 20.84
C GLN A 182 -3.08 -7.99 20.71
N ALA A 183 -2.87 -9.16 20.10
CA ALA A 183 -3.89 -10.19 19.98
C ALA A 183 -4.36 -10.69 21.37
N SER A 184 -3.43 -10.81 22.33
CA SER A 184 -3.74 -11.17 23.72
C SER A 184 -4.59 -10.08 24.41
N ARG A 185 -4.26 -8.79 24.24
CA ARG A 185 -5.06 -7.68 24.78
C ARG A 185 -6.49 -7.65 24.24
N MET A 186 -6.67 -8.12 23.00
CA MET A 186 -7.97 -8.19 22.31
C MET A 186 -8.71 -9.50 22.61
N GLU A 187 -8.12 -10.41 23.38
CA GLU A 187 -8.65 -11.76 23.63
C GLU A 187 -8.96 -12.53 22.31
N TRP A 188 -8.18 -12.25 21.25
CA TRP A 188 -8.37 -12.86 19.94
C TRP A 188 -7.55 -14.15 19.81
N ALA A 189 -8.15 -15.27 20.29
CA ALA A 189 -7.50 -16.59 20.34
C ALA A 189 -7.04 -17.11 18.97
N GLU A 190 -7.86 -16.94 17.91
CA GLU A 190 -7.54 -17.36 16.54
C GLU A 190 -6.30 -16.61 16.03
N GLY A 191 -6.27 -15.28 16.13
CA GLY A 191 -5.10 -14.49 15.73
C GLY A 191 -3.85 -14.81 16.51
N THR A 192 -3.99 -15.12 17.83
CA THR A 192 -2.87 -15.57 18.65
C THR A 192 -2.30 -16.90 18.12
N ALA A 193 -3.16 -17.87 17.80
CA ALA A 193 -2.73 -19.16 17.25
C ALA A 193 -2.02 -18.99 15.89
N GLU A 194 -2.54 -18.16 15.00
CA GLU A 194 -1.93 -17.87 13.70
C GLU A 194 -0.57 -17.18 13.86
N LEU A 195 -0.46 -16.17 14.71
CA LEU A 195 0.81 -15.47 14.96
C LEU A 195 1.87 -16.39 15.58
N LEU A 196 1.49 -17.30 16.50
CA LEU A 196 2.39 -18.33 17.04
C LEU A 196 2.84 -19.30 15.94
N HIS A 197 1.94 -19.66 15.01
CA HIS A 197 2.31 -20.48 13.85
C HIS A 197 3.33 -19.76 12.96
N LEU A 198 3.12 -18.48 12.62
CA LEU A 198 4.05 -17.68 11.85
C LEU A 198 5.41 -17.54 12.56
N GLN A 199 5.41 -17.32 13.87
CA GLN A 199 6.63 -17.23 14.66
C GLN A 199 7.45 -18.52 14.59
N ARG A 200 6.81 -19.69 14.73
CA ARG A 200 7.50 -20.99 14.61
C ARG A 200 8.01 -21.24 13.21
N LYS A 201 7.20 -20.92 12.20
CA LYS A 201 7.52 -21.22 10.79
C LYS A 201 8.68 -20.37 10.27
N TYR A 202 8.74 -19.08 10.60
CA TYR A 202 9.67 -18.14 9.95
C TYR A 202 10.80 -17.63 10.86
N PHE A 203 10.68 -17.74 12.20
CA PHE A 203 11.61 -17.13 13.14
C PHE A 203 12.20 -18.09 14.19
N THR A 204 11.75 -19.35 14.23
CA THR A 204 12.40 -20.32 15.11
C THR A 204 13.55 -20.94 14.32
N GLU A 205 14.79 -20.76 14.77
CA GLU A 205 15.93 -21.53 14.30
C GLU A 205 15.56 -23.01 14.45
N GLN A 206 15.59 -23.77 13.34
CA GLN A 206 15.60 -25.21 13.42
C GLN A 206 16.82 -25.55 14.26
N LYS A 207 16.62 -26.01 15.51
CA LYS A 207 17.67 -26.67 16.28
C LYS A 207 18.10 -27.82 15.38
N LYS A 208 19.25 -27.64 14.65
CA LYS A 208 19.95 -28.76 14.07
C LYS A 208 20.13 -29.74 15.21
N GLU A 209 19.55 -30.93 15.07
CA GLU A 209 19.70 -32.03 16.01
C GLU A 209 21.19 -32.25 16.25
N ARG A 210 21.67 -31.79 17.40
CA ARG A 210 23.00 -32.07 17.92
C ARG A 210 22.98 -33.44 18.62
N TYR A 211 22.46 -34.44 17.95
CA TYR A 211 22.63 -35.84 18.34
C TYR A 211 23.06 -36.59 17.09
N SER A 212 24.31 -36.40 16.69
CA SER A 212 25.04 -37.42 15.95
C SER A 212 25.34 -38.56 16.96
N PHE A 213 24.73 -39.70 16.74
CA PHE A 213 24.96 -40.91 17.52
C PHE A 213 26.27 -41.63 17.17
N ASP A 214 27.22 -40.94 16.49
CA ASP A 214 28.44 -41.52 15.97
C ASP A 214 29.66 -41.46 16.90
N ASP A 215 29.51 -40.97 18.13
CA ASP A 215 30.61 -40.91 19.12
C ASP A 215 30.56 -41.99 20.23
N LEU A 216 29.92 -43.10 19.96
CA LEU A 216 29.90 -44.25 20.90
C LEU A 216 30.35 -45.55 20.22
N TRP A 217 31.58 -45.61 19.71
CA TRP A 217 32.34 -46.89 19.57
C TRP A 217 33.81 -46.59 19.43
#